data_ec9b0af2d0a5dc506cea85f555ea25df
#
_entry.id   ec9b0af2d0a5dc506cea85f555ea25df
#
_cell.length_a   1.000
_cell.length_b   1.000
_cell.length_c   1.000
_cell.angle_alpha   90.00
_cell.angle_beta   90.00
_cell.angle_gamma   90.00
#
_symmetry.space_group_name_H-M   'P 1'
#
loop_
_entity.id
_entity.type
_entity.pdbx_description
1 polymer ?
#
loop_
_entity_poly.entity_id
_entity_poly.type
_entity_poly.pdbx_seq_one_letter_code
_entity_poly.pdbx_strand_id
1 'polypeptide(L)'
;KVLTVPGKDRILGVTIVGEHAGDLLAEYVLAMKHGIGLNKILGTIHTYPTLAEANKYAAGAWKRSTVTQGQWAFLSAFQAWQRGEHGIGTVLGRVRALLTDKRKAYAPGTR
;
A
#
# COMPACT_ATOMS: atom_id res chain seq x y z
N LYS A 1 9.62 7.69 -10.24
CA LYS A 1 10.14 7.07 -9.00
C LYS A 1 9.78 7.94 -7.81
N VAL A 2 9.18 7.34 -6.77
CA VAL A 2 8.87 8.04 -5.52
C VAL A 2 9.65 7.38 -4.39
N LEU A 3 10.37 8.17 -3.60
CA LEU A 3 11.10 7.73 -2.43
C LEU A 3 10.28 8.05 -1.17
N THR A 4 10.12 7.08 -0.29
CA THR A 4 9.39 7.24 0.97
C THR A 4 10.23 6.81 2.17
N VAL A 5 9.84 7.26 3.35
CA VAL A 5 10.40 6.73 4.59
C VAL A 5 10.00 5.24 4.71
N PRO A 6 10.92 4.32 5.04
CA PRO A 6 10.61 2.91 5.21
C PRO A 6 9.42 2.70 6.16
N GLY A 7 8.42 1.94 5.68
CA GLY A 7 7.20 1.65 6.45
C GLY A 7 6.22 2.82 6.63
N LYS A 8 6.49 3.99 6.03
CA LYS A 8 5.61 5.17 6.11
C LYS A 8 5.30 5.70 4.71
N ASP A 9 4.21 6.42 4.57
CA ASP A 9 3.78 7.06 3.31
C ASP A 9 4.39 8.45 3.09
N ARG A 10 5.25 8.91 4.02
CA ARG A 10 5.92 10.21 3.93
C ARG A 10 6.87 10.24 2.74
N ILE A 11 6.67 11.20 1.84
CA ILE A 11 7.47 11.39 0.64
C ILE A 11 8.78 12.09 1.00
N LEU A 12 9.91 11.53 0.55
CA LEU A 12 11.26 12.10 0.70
C LEU A 12 11.75 12.73 -0.58
N GLY A 13 11.29 12.26 -1.74
CA GLY A 13 11.68 12.80 -3.03
C GLY A 13 10.96 12.09 -4.17
N VAL A 14 10.92 12.77 -5.31
CA VAL A 14 10.24 12.27 -6.51
C VAL A 14 11.07 12.60 -7.74
N THR A 15 11.15 11.65 -8.67
CA THR A 15 11.71 11.82 -10.01
C THR A 15 10.67 11.40 -11.02
N ILE A 16 10.33 12.29 -11.95
CA ILE A 16 9.42 12.02 -13.06
C ILE A 16 10.16 12.26 -14.37
N VAL A 17 10.02 11.33 -15.31
CA VAL A 17 10.58 11.42 -16.67
C VAL A 17 9.43 11.20 -17.64
N GLY A 18 9.22 12.13 -18.57
CA GLY A 18 8.15 12.05 -19.56
C GLY A 18 7.61 13.41 -19.94
N GLU A 19 6.61 13.41 -20.81
CA GLU A 19 5.88 14.64 -21.16
C GLU A 19 5.14 15.19 -19.95
N HIS A 20 5.09 16.52 -19.83
CA HIS A 20 4.44 17.21 -18.72
C HIS A 20 4.95 16.82 -17.32
N ALA A 21 6.19 16.29 -17.21
CA ALA A 21 6.77 15.88 -15.94
C ALA A 21 6.79 17.01 -14.90
N GLY A 22 7.03 18.26 -15.34
CA GLY A 22 7.00 19.44 -14.47
C GLY A 22 5.62 19.69 -13.86
N ASP A 23 4.56 19.56 -14.65
CA ASP A 23 3.19 19.76 -14.19
C ASP A 23 2.80 18.66 -13.17
N LEU A 24 3.16 17.41 -13.45
CA LEU A 24 2.92 16.29 -12.54
C LEU A 24 3.70 16.42 -11.24
N LEU A 25 4.89 16.99 -11.28
CA LEU A 25 5.74 17.18 -10.11
C LEU A 25 5.14 18.18 -9.11
N ALA A 26 4.35 19.15 -9.58
CA ALA A 26 3.77 20.20 -8.74
C ALA A 26 2.92 19.64 -7.58
N GLU A 27 2.15 18.59 -7.82
CA GLU A 27 1.36 17.90 -6.78
C GLU A 27 2.26 17.33 -5.68
N TYR A 28 3.36 16.67 -6.06
CA TYR A 28 4.32 16.11 -5.09
C TYR A 28 5.06 17.20 -4.31
N VAL A 29 5.42 18.30 -4.95
CA VAL A 29 6.06 19.45 -4.29
C VAL A 29 5.13 20.02 -3.22
N LEU A 30 3.84 20.20 -3.57
CA LEU A 30 2.83 20.66 -2.64
C LEU A 30 2.64 19.65 -1.49
N ALA A 31 2.55 18.38 -1.81
CA ALA A 31 2.41 17.30 -0.85
C ALA A 31 3.59 17.27 0.15
N MET A 32 4.81 17.33 -0.34
CA MET A 32 6.01 17.34 0.50
C MET A 32 6.07 18.58 1.39
N LYS A 33 5.73 19.75 0.85
CA LYS A 33 5.72 21.03 1.60
C LYS A 33 4.75 21.00 2.78
N HIS A 34 3.60 20.35 2.61
CA HIS A 34 2.54 20.28 3.62
C HIS A 34 2.50 18.96 4.39
N GLY A 35 3.51 18.10 4.25
CA GLY A 35 3.57 16.82 4.96
C GLY A 35 2.49 15.82 4.56
N ILE A 36 1.97 15.95 3.34
CA ILE A 36 0.97 15.04 2.77
C ILE A 36 1.69 13.78 2.27
N GLY A 37 1.24 12.60 2.73
CA GLY A 37 1.80 11.31 2.32
C GLY A 37 1.05 10.69 1.13
N LEU A 38 1.61 9.59 0.61
CA LEU A 38 1.06 8.86 -0.54
C LEU A 38 -0.37 8.34 -0.32
N ASN A 39 -0.77 8.02 0.91
CA ASN A 39 -2.15 7.61 1.19
C ASN A 39 -3.16 8.72 0.87
N LYS A 40 -2.80 9.98 1.10
CA LYS A 40 -3.66 11.13 0.77
C LYS A 40 -3.73 11.35 -0.73
N ILE A 41 -2.60 11.25 -1.44
CA ILE A 41 -2.57 11.31 -2.91
C ILE A 41 -3.44 10.19 -3.51
N LEU A 42 -3.32 8.96 -3.00
CA LEU A 42 -4.14 7.82 -3.44
C LEU A 42 -5.63 8.06 -3.24
N GLY A 43 -6.01 8.70 -2.13
CA GLY A 43 -7.40 9.03 -1.81
C GLY A 43 -7.94 10.29 -2.51
N THR A 44 -7.09 11.05 -3.21
CA THR A 44 -7.49 12.24 -3.96
C THR A 44 -8.13 11.83 -5.29
N ILE A 45 -9.20 12.53 -5.68
CA ILE A 45 -9.82 12.35 -7.00
C ILE A 45 -8.98 13.09 -8.03
N HIS A 46 -8.42 12.35 -8.97
CA HIS A 46 -7.74 12.90 -10.14
C HIS A 46 -8.69 12.92 -11.33
N THR A 47 -8.70 14.02 -12.06
CA THR A 47 -9.57 14.17 -13.24
C THR A 47 -9.18 13.15 -14.31
N TYR A 48 -10.18 12.44 -14.83
CA TYR A 48 -10.00 11.45 -15.90
C TYR A 48 -10.57 11.98 -17.22
N PRO A 49 -9.91 11.76 -18.36
CA PRO A 49 -8.55 11.19 -18.51
C PRO A 49 -7.48 12.30 -18.45
N THR A 50 -6.52 12.22 -17.56
CA THR A 50 -5.39 13.15 -17.51
C THR A 50 -4.09 12.44 -17.10
N LEU A 51 -2.95 13.06 -17.40
CA LEU A 51 -1.65 12.56 -16.94
C LEU A 51 -1.47 12.60 -15.42
N ALA A 52 -2.26 13.42 -14.70
CA ALA A 52 -2.23 13.51 -13.24
C ALA A 52 -2.57 12.18 -12.55
N GLU A 53 -3.32 11.28 -13.21
CA GLU A 53 -3.60 9.95 -12.70
C GLU A 53 -2.31 9.11 -12.48
N ALA A 54 -1.21 9.44 -13.17
CA ALA A 54 0.08 8.77 -12.97
C ALA A 54 0.55 8.88 -11.51
N ASN A 55 0.28 10.01 -10.85
CA ASN A 55 0.63 10.21 -9.44
C ASN A 55 -0.20 9.30 -8.53
N LYS A 56 -1.49 9.16 -8.79
CA LYS A 56 -2.39 8.23 -8.09
C LYS A 56 -1.97 6.78 -8.32
N TYR A 57 -1.61 6.39 -9.55
CA TYR A 57 -1.14 5.04 -9.85
C TYR A 57 0.19 4.72 -9.14
N ALA A 58 1.11 5.68 -9.07
CA ALA A 58 2.36 5.53 -8.31
C ALA A 58 2.09 5.33 -6.81
N ALA A 59 1.17 6.12 -6.23
CA ALA A 59 0.75 5.95 -4.84
C ALA A 59 0.06 4.59 -4.60
N GLY A 60 -0.75 4.13 -5.56
CA GLY A 60 -1.38 2.80 -5.53
C GLY A 60 -0.37 1.66 -5.61
N ALA A 61 0.66 1.80 -6.44
CA ALA A 61 1.75 0.82 -6.54
C ALA A 61 2.51 0.71 -5.21
N TRP A 62 2.85 1.85 -4.61
CA TRP A 62 3.45 1.89 -3.27
C TRP A 62 2.54 1.22 -2.22
N LYS A 63 1.25 1.53 -2.22
CA LYS A 63 0.31 0.92 -1.27
C LYS A 63 0.29 -0.60 -1.40
N ARG A 64 0.23 -1.13 -2.62
CA ARG A 64 0.28 -2.58 -2.87
C ARG A 64 1.57 -3.23 -2.38
N SER A 65 2.72 -2.56 -2.53
CA SER A 65 4.00 -3.08 -2.06
C SER A 65 4.16 -3.08 -0.55
N THR A 66 3.41 -2.24 0.17
CA THR A 66 3.47 -2.13 1.63
C THR A 66 2.45 -3.02 2.36
N VAL A 67 1.41 -3.50 1.67
CA VAL A 67 0.42 -4.40 2.27
C VAL A 67 1.03 -5.78 2.47
N THR A 68 1.08 -6.22 3.72
CA THR A 68 1.60 -7.56 4.05
C THR A 68 0.57 -8.65 3.77
N GLN A 69 1.05 -9.88 3.52
CA GLN A 69 0.19 -11.08 3.35
C GLN A 69 -0.83 -11.24 4.49
N GLY A 70 -0.43 -10.93 5.74
CA GLY A 70 -1.31 -10.99 6.90
C GLY A 70 -2.45 -9.97 6.86
N GLN A 71 -2.22 -8.77 6.32
CA GLN A 71 -3.27 -7.76 6.15
C GLN A 71 -4.27 -8.18 5.06
N TRP A 72 -3.80 -8.78 3.97
CA TRP A 72 -4.68 -9.36 2.94
C TRP A 72 -5.55 -10.50 3.50
N ALA A 73 -4.95 -11.38 4.30
CA ALA A 73 -5.68 -12.48 4.92
C ALA A 73 -6.74 -11.97 5.90
N PHE A 74 -6.43 -10.93 6.69
CA PHE A 74 -7.42 -10.32 7.59
C PHE A 74 -8.59 -9.70 6.82
N LEU A 75 -8.30 -8.91 5.77
CA LEU A 75 -9.32 -8.28 4.94
C LEU A 75 -10.21 -9.32 4.24
N SER A 76 -9.62 -10.38 3.67
CA SER A 76 -10.39 -11.45 3.01
C SER A 76 -11.27 -12.22 4.00
N ALA A 77 -10.75 -12.45 5.21
CA ALA A 77 -11.48 -13.10 6.28
C ALA A 77 -12.64 -12.23 6.78
N PHE A 78 -12.43 -10.93 6.94
CA PHE A 78 -13.46 -9.97 7.32
C PHE A 78 -14.57 -9.88 6.26
N GLN A 79 -14.19 -9.81 4.98
CA GLN A 79 -15.17 -9.81 3.88
C GLN A 79 -15.98 -11.12 3.81
N ALA A 80 -15.33 -12.27 4.02
CA ALA A 80 -16.03 -13.57 4.07
C ALA A 80 -17.03 -13.64 5.24
N TRP A 81 -16.64 -13.06 6.37
CA TRP A 81 -17.55 -12.95 7.52
C TRP A 81 -18.76 -12.03 7.22
N GLN A 82 -18.55 -10.88 6.57
CA GLN A 82 -19.66 -9.99 6.17
C GLN A 82 -20.62 -10.65 5.16
N ARG A 83 -20.12 -11.55 4.30
CA ARG A 83 -20.95 -12.32 3.38
C ARG A 83 -21.67 -13.51 4.03
N GLY A 84 -21.44 -13.76 5.32
CA GLY A 84 -22.05 -14.89 6.03
C GLY A 84 -21.50 -16.27 5.62
N GLU A 85 -20.37 -16.31 4.87
CA GLU A 85 -19.84 -17.55 4.33
C GLU A 85 -19.16 -18.45 5.37
N HIS A 86 -18.74 -17.87 6.51
CA HIS A 86 -18.02 -18.62 7.54
C HIS A 86 -18.23 -18.02 8.94
N GLY A 87 -18.42 -18.86 9.95
CA GLY A 87 -18.44 -18.44 11.35
C GLY A 87 -17.08 -17.87 11.82
N ILE A 88 -17.09 -17.02 12.84
CA ILE A 88 -15.91 -16.33 13.39
C ILE A 88 -14.74 -17.28 13.70
N GLY A 89 -15.00 -18.53 14.09
CA GLY A 89 -13.98 -19.55 14.39
C GLY A 89 -13.11 -19.93 13.19
N THR A 90 -13.67 -19.97 11.99
CA THR A 90 -12.95 -20.34 10.75
C THR A 90 -12.03 -19.20 10.30
N VAL A 91 -12.45 -17.94 10.53
CA VAL A 91 -11.66 -16.73 10.25
C VAL A 91 -10.43 -16.66 11.16
N LEU A 92 -10.62 -16.87 12.46
CA LEU A 92 -9.53 -16.90 13.45
C LEU A 92 -8.55 -18.04 13.19
N GLY A 93 -9.02 -19.22 12.77
CA GLY A 93 -8.19 -20.38 12.42
C GLY A 93 -7.26 -20.08 11.23
N ARG A 94 -7.77 -19.44 10.16
CA ARG A 94 -6.96 -19.05 8.99
C ARG A 94 -5.91 -17.99 9.32
N VAL A 95 -6.28 -16.96 10.09
CA VAL A 95 -5.32 -15.94 10.54
C VAL A 95 -4.23 -16.56 11.41
N ARG A 96 -4.59 -17.48 12.32
CA ARG A 96 -3.63 -18.18 13.18
C ARG A 96 -2.67 -19.07 12.39
N ALA A 97 -3.15 -19.80 11.38
CA ALA A 97 -2.32 -20.63 10.50
C ALA A 97 -1.28 -19.83 9.72
N LEU A 98 -1.63 -18.64 9.20
CA LEU A 98 -0.73 -17.74 8.49
C LEU A 98 0.33 -17.10 9.39
N LEU A 99 0.01 -16.88 10.67
CA LEU A 99 0.95 -16.35 11.64
C LEU A 99 1.94 -17.42 12.14
N THR A 100 1.53 -18.71 12.17
CA THR A 100 2.39 -19.82 12.59
C THR A 100 3.33 -20.28 11.48
N ASP A 101 2.97 -20.14 10.21
CA ASP A 101 3.83 -20.51 9.07
C ASP A 101 5.09 -19.61 8.98
N LYS A 102 4.98 -18.33 9.36
CA LYS A 102 6.14 -17.44 9.46
C LYS A 102 7.19 -17.85 10.51
N ARG A 103 6.82 -18.59 11.55
CA ARG A 103 7.78 -19.09 12.54
C ARG A 103 8.64 -20.24 12.03
N LYS A 104 8.14 -21.02 11.06
CA LYS A 104 8.90 -22.13 10.43
C LYS A 104 9.89 -21.63 9.39
N ALA A 105 9.64 -20.50 8.74
CA ALA A 105 10.54 -19.93 7.72
C ALA A 105 11.76 -19.20 8.32
N TYR A 106 11.81 -18.97 9.63
CA TYR A 106 12.91 -18.29 10.33
C TYR A 106 13.52 -19.22 11.40
N ALA A 107 13.86 -20.45 11.04
CA ALA A 107 14.78 -21.27 11.83
C ALA A 107 16.22 -21.02 11.31
N PRO A 108 17.11 -20.31 12.06
CA PRO A 108 18.52 -20.21 11.68
C PRO A 108 19.09 -21.62 11.70
N GLY A 109 19.62 -22.04 10.55
CA GLY A 109 20.31 -23.31 10.41
C GLY A 109 21.46 -23.40 11.41
N THR A 110 21.40 -24.35 12.29
CA THR A 110 22.52 -24.83 13.08
C THR A 110 23.59 -25.39 12.14
N ARG A 111 24.70 -24.71 12.04
CA ARG A 111 26.03 -25.30 11.80
C ARG A 111 27.04 -24.60 12.68
#